data_2636e92766638ede67d9844c1e02f7be
#
_entry.id   2636e92766638ede67d9844c1e02f7be
#
_cell.length_a   1.000
_cell.length_b   1.000
_cell.length_c   1.000
_cell.angle_alpha   90.00
_cell.angle_beta   90.00
_cell.angle_gamma   90.00
#
_symmetry.space_group_name_H-M   'P 1'
#
loop_
_entity.id
_entity.type
_entity.pdbx_description
1 polymer ?
#
loop_
_entity_poly.entity_id
_entity_poly.type
_entity_poly.pdbx_seq_one_letter_code
_entity_poly.pdbx_strand_id
1 'polypeptide(L)'
;MNLNDSISVVLGVGPQRVKVLNGLGVENIKDMLYYFPRRYLDRTTLTPIKDLKKGDQVTLISKVETLGERRIRRGTMFQIIASDGTGLLTLNWFNGVRYVKNLFKVGDNLAISGKVEWYNGFSITHPEIEKLRDDEDPLKTGKVVPIYPLTQELRSVGLDPVSYTHLTLPTSAIV
;
A
#
# COMPACT_ATOMS: atom_id res chain seq x y z
N MET A 1 31.01 4.88 -3.94
CA MET A 1 29.64 5.41 -3.85
C MET A 1 29.54 6.15 -2.53
N ASN A 2 29.34 7.47 -2.55
CA ASN A 2 29.32 8.29 -1.34
C ASN A 2 27.86 8.67 -1.02
N LEU A 3 27.55 8.87 0.26
CA LEU A 3 26.17 9.23 0.69
C LEU A 3 25.69 10.56 0.08
N ASN A 4 26.60 11.45 -0.27
CA ASN A 4 26.29 12.74 -0.89
C ASN A 4 26.24 12.69 -2.43
N ASP A 5 26.51 11.53 -3.05
CA ASP A 5 26.39 11.39 -4.50
C ASP A 5 24.93 11.53 -4.93
N SER A 6 24.70 12.09 -6.13
CA SER A 6 23.37 12.24 -6.71
C SER A 6 22.64 10.89 -6.79
N ILE A 7 21.33 10.89 -6.56
CA ILE A 7 20.47 9.71 -6.70
C ILE A 7 20.56 9.07 -8.09
N SER A 8 21.00 9.80 -9.09
CA SER A 8 21.17 9.31 -10.48
C SER A 8 22.24 8.25 -10.66
N VAL A 9 23.17 8.10 -9.71
CA VAL A 9 24.23 7.07 -9.76
C VAL A 9 23.76 5.71 -9.25
N VAL A 10 22.55 5.65 -8.66
CA VAL A 10 21.99 4.41 -8.13
C VAL A 10 21.49 3.53 -9.26
N LEU A 11 21.96 2.28 -9.28
CA LEU A 11 21.54 1.31 -10.29
C LEU A 11 20.00 1.13 -10.25
N GLY A 12 19.36 1.27 -11.40
CA GLY A 12 17.90 1.18 -11.51
C GLY A 12 17.17 2.52 -11.37
N VAL A 13 17.87 3.62 -11.08
CA VAL A 13 17.27 4.97 -11.03
C VAL A 13 17.57 5.71 -12.33
N GLY A 14 16.70 5.55 -13.32
CA GLY A 14 16.79 6.28 -14.60
C GLY A 14 16.30 7.74 -14.49
N PRO A 15 16.46 8.55 -15.57
CA PRO A 15 16.17 10.00 -15.55
C PRO A 15 14.74 10.35 -15.10
N GLN A 16 13.75 9.55 -15.47
CA GLN A 16 12.36 9.78 -15.05
C GLN A 16 12.17 9.56 -13.54
N ARG A 17 12.81 8.53 -12.99
CA ARG A 17 12.80 8.25 -11.55
C ARG A 17 13.51 9.33 -10.75
N VAL A 18 14.66 9.80 -11.24
CA VAL A 18 15.39 10.95 -10.68
C VAL A 18 14.49 12.17 -10.56
N LYS A 19 13.77 12.52 -11.63
CA LYS A 19 12.87 13.68 -11.65
C LYS A 19 11.78 13.57 -10.59
N VAL A 20 11.16 12.40 -10.44
CA VAL A 20 10.11 12.17 -9.45
C VAL A 20 10.66 12.18 -8.03
N LEU A 21 11.81 11.54 -7.79
CA LEU A 21 12.47 11.51 -6.47
C LEU A 21 12.90 12.92 -6.05
N ASN A 22 13.48 13.71 -6.94
CA ASN A 22 13.84 15.10 -6.65
C ASN A 22 12.61 15.95 -6.31
N GLY A 23 11.48 15.73 -6.97
CA GLY A 23 10.19 16.37 -6.64
C GLY A 23 9.69 16.05 -5.23
N LEU A 24 10.13 14.92 -4.64
CA LEU A 24 9.82 14.50 -3.28
C LEU A 24 10.91 14.92 -2.26
N GLY A 25 11.92 15.68 -2.70
CA GLY A 25 13.03 16.13 -1.83
C GLY A 25 14.14 15.09 -1.65
N VAL A 26 14.17 14.04 -2.50
CA VAL A 26 15.22 13.01 -2.48
C VAL A 26 16.19 13.29 -3.62
N GLU A 27 17.30 13.96 -3.33
CA GLU A 27 18.29 14.42 -4.31
C GLU A 27 19.56 13.57 -4.34
N ASN A 28 19.93 13.00 -3.19
CA ASN A 28 21.14 12.22 -3.01
C ASN A 28 20.86 10.88 -2.34
N ILE A 29 21.88 10.03 -2.24
CA ILE A 29 21.78 8.70 -1.64
C ILE A 29 21.39 8.78 -0.16
N LYS A 30 21.91 9.78 0.56
CA LYS A 30 21.58 10.01 1.96
C LYS A 30 20.08 10.28 2.12
N ASP A 31 19.51 11.19 1.31
CA ASP A 31 18.08 11.49 1.35
C ASP A 31 17.25 10.24 1.09
N MET A 32 17.66 9.40 0.14
CA MET A 32 17.00 8.14 -0.15
C MET A 32 17.01 7.19 1.04
N LEU A 33 18.14 7.05 1.74
CA LEU A 33 18.26 6.18 2.92
C LEU A 33 17.45 6.73 4.11
N TYR A 34 17.31 8.04 4.21
CA TYR A 34 16.51 8.70 5.24
C TYR A 34 15.06 8.97 4.83
N TYR A 35 14.65 8.53 3.64
CA TYR A 35 13.25 8.57 3.23
C TYR A 35 12.47 7.50 3.99
N PHE A 36 12.04 7.86 5.20
CA PHE A 36 11.42 6.91 6.12
C PHE A 36 10.03 6.46 5.65
N PRO A 37 9.66 5.21 5.92
CA PRO A 37 8.31 4.76 5.70
C PRO A 37 7.31 5.59 6.52
N ARG A 38 6.15 5.85 5.94
CA ARG A 38 5.08 6.63 6.58
C ARG A 38 4.58 5.96 7.85
N ARG A 39 4.63 4.64 7.88
CA ARG A 39 4.33 3.79 9.03
C ARG A 39 4.86 2.38 8.79
N TYR A 40 4.86 1.62 9.86
CA TYR A 40 5.13 0.18 9.80
C TYR A 40 3.81 -0.56 9.93
N LEU A 41 3.60 -1.56 9.06
CA LEU A 41 2.53 -2.51 9.19
C LEU A 41 3.00 -3.62 10.13
N ASP A 42 2.51 -3.60 11.36
CA ASP A 42 2.75 -4.69 12.30
C ASP A 42 1.76 -5.82 12.00
N ARG A 43 2.25 -6.86 11.35
CA ARG A 43 1.46 -8.06 11.04
C ARG A 43 1.23 -8.97 12.25
N THR A 44 1.83 -8.66 13.39
CA THR A 44 1.61 -9.42 14.63
C THR A 44 0.29 -9.03 15.33
N THR A 45 -0.24 -7.85 15.03
CA THR A 45 -1.47 -7.28 15.62
C THR A 45 -2.61 -7.18 14.61
N LEU A 46 -2.76 -8.19 13.74
CA LEU A 46 -3.85 -8.23 12.79
C LEU A 46 -5.18 -8.54 13.49
N THR A 47 -6.19 -7.74 13.18
CA THR A 47 -7.54 -7.95 13.71
C THR A 47 -8.38 -8.72 12.70
N PRO A 48 -8.88 -9.93 13.04
CA PRO A 48 -9.80 -10.65 12.17
C PRO A 48 -11.10 -9.87 11.93
N ILE A 49 -11.70 -10.03 10.75
CA ILE A 49 -12.94 -9.31 10.40
C ILE A 49 -14.07 -9.59 11.41
N LYS A 50 -14.16 -10.81 11.93
CA LYS A 50 -15.17 -11.17 12.95
C LYS A 50 -15.07 -10.38 14.25
N ASP A 51 -13.88 -9.89 14.59
CA ASP A 51 -13.60 -9.19 15.85
C ASP A 51 -13.62 -7.66 15.70
N LEU A 52 -13.97 -7.16 14.50
CA LEU A 52 -14.07 -5.73 14.21
C LEU A 52 -15.17 -5.06 15.05
N LYS A 53 -14.91 -3.83 15.48
CA LYS A 53 -15.89 -2.97 16.15
C LYS A 53 -15.99 -1.65 15.41
N LYS A 54 -17.20 -1.10 15.34
CA LYS A 54 -17.43 0.23 14.75
C LYS A 54 -16.61 1.29 15.50
N GLY A 55 -15.85 2.06 14.74
CA GLY A 55 -15.04 3.16 15.25
C GLY A 55 -13.57 2.82 15.47
N ASP A 56 -13.21 1.54 15.47
CA ASP A 56 -11.82 1.11 15.66
C ASP A 56 -10.96 1.50 14.45
N GLN A 57 -9.73 1.87 14.73
CA GLN A 57 -8.67 2.00 13.72
C GLN A 57 -7.94 0.66 13.65
N VAL A 58 -8.07 -0.03 12.53
CA VAL A 58 -7.57 -1.40 12.40
C VAL A 58 -6.61 -1.56 11.24
N THR A 59 -5.80 -2.61 11.33
CA THR A 59 -5.05 -3.16 10.22
C THR A 59 -5.39 -4.64 10.11
N LEU A 60 -5.73 -5.08 8.90
CA LEU A 60 -6.09 -6.46 8.62
C LEU A 60 -5.60 -6.89 7.24
N ILE A 61 -5.55 -8.20 7.03
CA ILE A 61 -5.25 -8.80 5.73
C ILE A 61 -6.49 -9.53 5.25
N SER A 62 -6.85 -9.32 4.01
CA SER A 62 -7.98 -9.99 3.38
C SER A 62 -7.79 -10.16 1.90
N LYS A 63 -8.50 -11.12 1.32
CA LYS A 63 -8.52 -11.43 -0.10
C LYS A 63 -9.71 -10.75 -0.77
N VAL A 64 -9.51 -10.21 -1.97
CA VAL A 64 -10.58 -9.65 -2.78
C VAL A 64 -11.48 -10.76 -3.29
N GLU A 65 -12.73 -10.78 -2.86
CA GLU A 65 -13.77 -11.71 -3.32
C GLU A 65 -14.50 -11.18 -4.55
N THR A 66 -14.86 -9.90 -4.52
CA THR A 66 -15.51 -9.24 -5.65
C THR A 66 -15.23 -7.73 -5.61
N LEU A 67 -15.35 -7.10 -6.76
CA LEU A 67 -15.17 -5.67 -6.90
C LEU A 67 -16.08 -5.14 -8.03
N GLY A 68 -16.44 -3.87 -7.93
CA GLY A 68 -17.29 -3.26 -8.96
C GLY A 68 -17.57 -1.78 -8.73
N GLU A 69 -18.13 -1.17 -9.75
CA GLU A 69 -18.63 0.20 -9.70
C GLU A 69 -20.13 0.20 -9.43
N ARG A 70 -20.57 1.10 -8.57
CA ARG A 70 -22.00 1.33 -8.29
C ARG A 70 -22.34 2.80 -8.49
N ARG A 71 -23.41 3.06 -9.23
CA ARG A 71 -23.98 4.41 -9.32
C ARG A 71 -24.64 4.79 -8.01
N ILE A 72 -24.35 5.98 -7.53
CA ILE A 72 -24.93 6.59 -6.35
C ILE A 72 -25.51 7.96 -6.73
N ARG A 73 -26.32 8.55 -5.85
CA ARG A 73 -27.03 9.82 -6.12
C ARG A 73 -26.12 10.99 -6.53
N ARG A 74 -24.83 10.98 -6.12
CA ARG A 74 -23.84 12.03 -6.42
C ARG A 74 -22.64 11.52 -7.21
N GLY A 75 -22.82 10.53 -8.09
CA GLY A 75 -21.73 10.04 -8.94
C GLY A 75 -21.58 8.53 -8.96
N THR A 76 -20.34 8.06 -9.03
CA THR A 76 -19.99 6.64 -9.05
C THR A 76 -19.13 6.32 -7.84
N MET A 77 -19.44 5.23 -7.18
CA MET A 77 -18.66 4.65 -6.09
C MET A 77 -17.99 3.37 -6.59
N PHE A 78 -16.74 3.16 -6.23
CA PHE A 78 -16.08 1.87 -6.41
C PHE A 78 -16.08 1.12 -5.10
N GLN A 79 -16.37 -0.17 -5.16
CA GLN A 79 -16.51 -1.03 -4.00
C GLN A 79 -15.72 -2.31 -4.19
N ILE A 80 -15.04 -2.73 -3.14
CA ILE A 80 -14.41 -4.06 -3.02
C ILE A 80 -15.07 -4.76 -1.83
N ILE A 81 -15.42 -6.02 -2.02
CA ILE A 81 -15.77 -6.93 -0.92
C ILE A 81 -14.59 -7.86 -0.74
N ALA A 82 -14.04 -7.86 0.46
CA ALA A 82 -12.88 -8.65 0.83
C ALA A 82 -13.20 -9.56 2.02
N SER A 83 -12.50 -10.69 2.11
CA SER A 83 -12.68 -11.70 3.16
C SER A 83 -11.32 -12.17 3.68
N ASP A 84 -11.27 -12.43 4.98
CA ASP A 84 -10.16 -13.12 5.65
C ASP A 84 -10.53 -14.57 6.04
N GLY A 85 -11.69 -15.06 5.57
CA GLY A 85 -12.26 -16.34 5.97
C GLY A 85 -13.06 -16.29 7.28
N THR A 86 -12.99 -15.23 8.07
CA THR A 86 -13.76 -15.05 9.32
C THR A 86 -14.98 -14.15 9.14
N GLY A 87 -14.97 -13.32 8.09
CA GLY A 87 -16.05 -12.40 7.78
C GLY A 87 -15.87 -11.71 6.45
N LEU A 88 -16.77 -10.76 6.16
CA LEU A 88 -16.73 -9.91 4.98
C LEU A 88 -16.54 -8.46 5.38
N LEU A 89 -15.69 -7.75 4.65
CA LEU A 89 -15.43 -6.33 4.80
C LEU A 89 -15.65 -5.61 3.47
N THR A 90 -16.39 -4.52 3.53
CA THR A 90 -16.66 -3.67 2.37
C THR A 90 -15.73 -2.47 2.36
N LEU A 91 -15.02 -2.26 1.27
CA LEU A 91 -14.12 -1.12 1.06
C LEU A 91 -14.75 -0.18 0.03
N ASN A 92 -14.88 1.11 0.36
CA ASN A 92 -15.60 2.07 -0.45
C ASN A 92 -14.72 3.25 -0.87
N TRP A 93 -14.82 3.63 -2.17
CA TRP A 93 -14.20 4.85 -2.71
C TRP A 93 -15.26 5.68 -3.43
N PHE A 94 -15.43 6.90 -2.98
CA PHE A 94 -16.32 7.90 -3.60
C PHE A 94 -15.56 8.84 -4.54
N ASN A 95 -14.24 8.95 -4.36
CA ASN A 95 -13.35 9.78 -5.16
C ASN A 95 -12.25 8.92 -5.79
N GLY A 96 -11.71 9.35 -6.93
CA GLY A 96 -10.61 8.64 -7.60
C GLY A 96 -11.00 7.29 -8.19
N VAL A 97 -12.29 7.02 -8.41
CA VAL A 97 -12.82 5.72 -8.89
C VAL A 97 -12.11 5.22 -10.14
N ARG A 98 -11.86 6.10 -11.13
CA ARG A 98 -11.17 5.73 -12.39
C ARG A 98 -9.77 5.19 -12.17
N TYR A 99 -9.11 5.65 -11.10
CA TYR A 99 -7.77 5.22 -10.74
C TYR A 99 -7.80 3.90 -9.97
N VAL A 100 -8.63 3.83 -8.92
CA VAL A 100 -8.67 2.70 -7.99
C VAL A 100 -9.13 1.41 -8.68
N LYS A 101 -10.10 1.49 -9.61
CA LYS A 101 -10.66 0.32 -10.29
C LYS A 101 -9.65 -0.51 -11.09
N ASN A 102 -8.57 0.10 -11.54
CA ASN A 102 -7.55 -0.57 -12.33
C ASN A 102 -6.41 -1.16 -11.48
N LEU A 103 -6.41 -0.90 -10.16
CA LEU A 103 -5.34 -1.33 -9.26
C LEU A 103 -5.54 -2.75 -8.74
N PHE A 104 -6.79 -3.20 -8.62
CA PHE A 104 -7.15 -4.44 -7.93
C PHE A 104 -7.87 -5.42 -8.84
N LYS A 105 -7.70 -6.71 -8.52
CA LYS A 105 -8.37 -7.83 -9.20
C LYS A 105 -8.95 -8.77 -8.14
N VAL A 106 -9.96 -9.55 -8.53
CA VAL A 106 -10.45 -10.66 -7.72
C VAL A 106 -9.30 -11.63 -7.45
N GLY A 107 -9.17 -12.04 -6.20
CA GLY A 107 -8.11 -12.92 -5.75
C GLY A 107 -6.88 -12.21 -5.18
N ASP A 108 -6.73 -10.90 -5.35
CA ASP A 108 -5.61 -10.16 -4.77
C ASP A 108 -5.65 -10.22 -3.23
N ASN A 109 -4.48 -10.43 -2.61
CA ASN A 109 -4.30 -10.31 -1.17
C ASN A 109 -3.95 -8.85 -0.81
N LEU A 110 -4.69 -8.28 0.13
CA LEU A 110 -4.59 -6.89 0.51
C LEU A 110 -4.30 -6.73 1.99
N ALA A 111 -3.31 -5.89 2.33
CA ALA A 111 -3.19 -5.31 3.65
C ALA A 111 -4.00 -4.03 3.67
N ILE A 112 -4.97 -3.96 4.57
CA ILE A 112 -5.97 -2.89 4.63
C ILE A 112 -5.85 -2.21 5.98
N SER A 113 -5.85 -0.89 5.97
CA SER A 113 -5.89 -0.11 7.19
C SER A 113 -6.90 1.02 7.07
N GLY A 114 -7.62 1.25 8.15
CA GLY A 114 -8.60 2.32 8.19
C GLY A 114 -9.51 2.25 9.39
N LYS A 115 -10.39 3.24 9.47
CA LYS A 115 -11.41 3.31 10.52
C LYS A 115 -12.63 2.48 10.12
N VAL A 116 -13.03 1.58 11.00
CA VAL A 116 -14.18 0.70 10.78
C VAL A 116 -15.48 1.48 10.94
N GLU A 117 -16.33 1.37 9.94
CA GLU A 117 -17.70 1.89 9.93
C GLU A 117 -18.69 0.72 9.87
N TRP A 118 -19.93 0.97 10.23
CA TRP A 118 -21.01 0.00 10.11
C TRP A 118 -22.14 0.54 9.23
N TYR A 119 -22.27 -0.05 8.05
CA TYR A 119 -23.38 0.24 7.14
C TYR A 119 -23.73 -1.04 6.36
N ASN A 120 -24.80 -1.73 6.77
CA ASN A 120 -25.17 -3.07 6.26
C ASN A 120 -24.02 -4.09 6.32
N GLY A 121 -23.17 -3.99 7.33
CA GLY A 121 -21.95 -4.78 7.49
C GLY A 121 -20.76 -3.89 7.82
N PHE A 122 -19.62 -4.51 8.13
CA PHE A 122 -18.39 -3.76 8.35
C PHE A 122 -17.90 -3.15 7.05
N SER A 123 -17.52 -1.89 7.11
CA SER A 123 -17.00 -1.14 5.97
C SER A 123 -15.88 -0.19 6.39
N ILE A 124 -15.00 0.11 5.43
CA ILE A 124 -13.99 1.16 5.55
C ILE A 124 -14.08 2.07 4.33
N THR A 125 -14.21 3.36 4.58
CA THR A 125 -14.26 4.37 3.53
C THR A 125 -12.88 4.94 3.27
N HIS A 126 -12.46 4.98 2.01
CA HIS A 126 -11.13 5.42 1.58
C HIS A 126 -9.99 4.75 2.37
N PRO A 127 -9.95 3.41 2.45
CA PRO A 127 -8.91 2.70 3.19
C PRO A 127 -7.53 2.97 2.59
N GLU A 128 -6.50 2.88 3.43
CA GLU A 128 -5.15 2.70 2.95
C GLU A 128 -4.95 1.22 2.62
N ILE A 129 -4.53 0.93 1.39
CA ILE A 129 -4.36 -0.44 0.91
C ILE A 129 -2.97 -0.64 0.32
N GLU A 130 -2.38 -1.77 0.68
CA GLU A 130 -1.21 -2.33 0.02
C GLU A 130 -1.55 -3.69 -0.56
N LYS A 131 -1.21 -3.89 -1.84
CA LYS A 131 -1.33 -5.19 -2.49
C LYS A 131 -0.14 -6.06 -2.08
N LEU A 132 -0.43 -7.22 -1.50
CA LEU A 132 0.56 -8.20 -1.11
C LEU A 132 0.93 -9.09 -2.31
N ARG A 133 2.14 -9.63 -2.32
CA ARG A 133 2.58 -10.58 -3.36
C ARG A 133 2.02 -11.97 -3.09
N ASP A 134 1.76 -12.71 -4.16
CA ASP A 134 1.19 -14.06 -4.09
C ASP A 134 2.15 -15.10 -3.44
N ASP A 135 3.46 -14.81 -3.44
CA ASP A 135 4.51 -15.64 -2.83
C ASP A 135 4.73 -15.37 -1.33
N GLU A 136 4.15 -14.30 -0.81
CA GLU A 136 4.13 -14.00 0.63
C GLU A 136 2.85 -14.55 1.26
N ASP A 137 2.96 -15.65 2.03
CA ASP A 137 1.84 -16.09 2.88
C ASP A 137 1.65 -15.03 3.99
N PRO A 138 0.58 -14.22 3.91
CA PRO A 138 0.43 -13.05 4.78
C PRO A 138 0.31 -13.42 6.26
N LEU A 139 -0.13 -14.64 6.55
CA LEU A 139 -0.37 -15.13 7.92
C LEU A 139 0.86 -15.77 8.58
N LYS A 140 1.85 -16.17 7.77
CA LYS A 140 3.03 -16.90 8.28
C LYS A 140 4.25 -16.02 8.54
N THR A 141 4.28 -14.79 8.07
CA THR A 141 5.52 -14.01 8.11
C THR A 141 5.75 -13.25 9.41
N GLY A 142 4.74 -12.94 10.23
CA GLY A 142 4.92 -12.27 11.54
C GLY A 142 5.87 -11.04 11.51
N LYS A 143 6.08 -10.48 10.32
CA LYS A 143 7.09 -9.43 10.09
C LYS A 143 6.44 -8.05 10.09
N VAL A 144 7.17 -7.10 10.65
CA VAL A 144 6.88 -5.67 10.51
C VAL A 144 7.27 -5.25 9.09
N VAL A 145 6.33 -4.77 8.31
CA VAL A 145 6.57 -4.30 6.94
C VAL A 145 6.53 -2.78 6.90
N PRO A 146 7.59 -2.13 6.39
CA PRO A 146 7.59 -0.69 6.23
C PRO A 146 6.66 -0.27 5.08
N ILE A 147 5.75 0.66 5.35
CA ILE A 147 4.90 1.27 4.33
C ILE A 147 5.45 2.63 3.96
N TYR A 148 6.00 2.73 2.75
CA TYR A 148 6.46 3.99 2.19
C TYR A 148 5.30 4.81 1.61
N PRO A 149 5.38 6.15 1.64
CA PRO A 149 4.38 7.00 1.01
C PRO A 149 4.43 6.77 -0.52
N LEU A 150 3.42 6.10 -1.04
CA LEU A 150 3.31 5.80 -2.45
C LEU A 150 2.48 6.89 -3.13
N THR A 151 3.16 7.91 -3.63
CA THR A 151 2.50 8.94 -4.43
C THR A 151 2.16 8.39 -5.83
N GLN A 152 1.16 9.00 -6.48
CA GLN A 152 0.80 8.64 -7.85
C GLN A 152 1.99 8.79 -8.82
N GLU A 153 2.87 9.74 -8.54
CA GLU A 153 4.07 10.04 -9.31
C GLU A 153 5.10 8.90 -9.19
N LEU A 154 5.36 8.36 -8.00
CA LEU A 154 6.26 7.21 -7.79
C LEU A 154 5.75 5.97 -8.54
N ARG A 155 4.44 5.72 -8.49
CA ARG A 155 3.84 4.59 -9.23
C ARG A 155 3.97 4.75 -10.73
N SER A 156 3.82 5.98 -11.26
CA SER A 156 3.91 6.23 -12.71
C SER A 156 5.27 5.88 -13.31
N VAL A 157 6.33 5.89 -12.50
CA VAL A 157 7.69 5.52 -12.88
C VAL A 157 8.12 4.13 -12.39
N GLY A 158 7.16 3.33 -11.90
CA GLY A 158 7.40 1.97 -11.43
C GLY A 158 8.27 1.90 -10.17
N LEU A 159 8.19 2.93 -9.31
CA LEU A 159 8.74 2.92 -7.96
C LEU A 159 7.63 2.53 -6.99
N ASP A 160 7.48 1.25 -6.77
CA ASP A 160 6.66 0.70 -5.69
C ASP A 160 7.51 0.49 -4.41
N PRO A 161 6.89 0.20 -3.25
CA PRO A 161 7.62 0.00 -2.00
C PRO A 161 8.71 -1.07 -2.09
N VAL A 162 8.50 -2.08 -2.93
CA VAL A 162 9.45 -3.17 -3.13
C VAL A 162 10.62 -2.72 -3.98
N SER A 163 10.36 -2.00 -5.09
CA SER A 163 11.42 -1.41 -5.91
C SER A 163 12.28 -0.46 -5.08
N TYR A 164 11.66 0.31 -4.18
CA TYR A 164 12.38 1.21 -3.29
C TYR A 164 13.30 0.45 -2.33
N THR A 165 12.82 -0.62 -1.70
CA THR A 165 13.65 -1.47 -0.83
C THR A 165 14.77 -2.16 -1.61
N HIS A 166 14.53 -2.58 -2.84
CA HIS A 166 15.58 -3.14 -3.70
C HIS A 166 16.67 -2.14 -4.07
N LEU A 167 16.31 -0.86 -4.23
CA LEU A 167 17.28 0.20 -4.48
C LEU A 167 18.12 0.54 -3.23
N THR A 168 17.55 0.33 -2.04
CA THR A 168 18.20 0.67 -0.77
C THR A 168 18.90 -0.52 -0.09
N LEU A 169 18.62 -1.77 -0.47
CA LEU A 169 19.07 -2.99 0.21
C LEU A 169 20.37 -3.66 -0.25
N PRO A 170 21.12 -3.29 -1.28
CA PRO A 170 22.45 -3.86 -1.42
C PRO A 170 23.46 -3.13 -0.53
N THR A 171 23.19 -3.07 0.76
CA THR A 171 24.15 -2.58 1.77
C THR A 171 25.25 -3.58 2.07
N SER A 172 25.25 -4.77 1.48
CA SER A 172 26.37 -5.73 1.55
C SER A 172 27.58 -5.35 0.70
N ALA A 173 27.55 -4.20 0.01
CA ALA A 173 28.67 -3.68 -0.76
C ALA A 173 29.35 -2.45 -0.10
N ILE A 174 29.01 -2.15 1.15
CA ILE A 174 29.68 -1.09 1.94
C ILE A 174 30.36 -1.77 3.13
N VAL A 175 31.38 -2.56 2.84
CA VAL A 175 32.47 -2.93 3.76
C VAL A 175 33.77 -2.71 3.02
#